data_a29b8f3207d943db4a2999ee2bae36e2
#
_entry.id   a29b8f3207d943db4a2999ee2bae36e2
#
_cell.length_a   1.000
_cell.length_b   1.000
_cell.length_c   1.000
_cell.angle_alpha   90.00
_cell.angle_beta   90.00
_cell.angle_gamma   90.00
#
_symmetry.space_group_name_H-M   'P 1'
#
loop_
_entity.id
_entity.type
_entity.pdbx_description
1 polymer ?
#
loop_
_entity_poly.entity_id
_entity_poly.type
_entity_poly.pdbx_seq_one_letter_code
_entity_poly.pdbx_strand_id
1 'polypeptide(L)'
;MDSEEPETSLDVSTRSNGKSQLSKVDWIFLWILLLILSLSILARGNPYYFEPGRDSGFFMFAGKELLRGKTLYTQIWDSKGPMIFFINALGFWLGSGSRWGLWFLELFFLIIVLGLAYSILNKHWDHRAALLGTVAGAFSLKQIFGVGNTVEEYSLLCSFVALFFYLQGLKKKDHRPEDLIIGGSLMASFHLRANNIGVEIIIILLIIYFTWKEKGFLTSLTRIGWIILGTIFINLPILLYFYLRGTLYRMVEASIFYNFFYSQEYRSSSLIYHVINDSFLMGIKYFKGWSYVFGLGYTACIFYAIKGAREHKSDPLTILTLMLLPLEVALSAISGRGYQHYFINWIPAIVLSYGFFFEFAKEYLLSKDLIRLLNTKAKLCATCFVLVFTITSQWGNLLLPVKVLYKSIINPGLQMEYKSRTASYIEENTNVDDKVLVIGGQAGINLMSDRASMDGSLFYPLINNSSIGMKLQKEYLENLKTQKPVMIIDGFAIYPWILPAVNPEYRAQQEIATSLAQNTNETLNYIWENYYLVHEVEDYSIYRIKK
;
A
#
# COMPACT_ATOMS: atom_id res chain seq x y z
N MET A 1 33.24 -42.58 -29.89
CA MET A 1 33.29 -42.22 -28.47
C MET A 1 32.53 -40.91 -28.37
N ASP A 2 31.20 -41.05 -28.38
CA ASP A 2 30.30 -39.92 -28.26
C ASP A 2 30.15 -39.57 -26.81
N SER A 3 30.62 -38.38 -26.42
CA SER A 3 30.45 -37.83 -25.09
C SER A 3 29.05 -37.27 -24.99
N GLU A 4 28.14 -38.00 -24.35
CA GLU A 4 26.85 -37.48 -23.91
C GLU A 4 27.11 -36.40 -22.85
N GLU A 5 26.86 -35.13 -23.20
CA GLU A 5 26.71 -34.05 -22.26
C GLU A 5 25.43 -34.30 -21.42
N PRO A 6 25.49 -34.15 -20.09
CA PRO A 6 24.28 -34.27 -19.27
C PRO A 6 23.37 -33.08 -19.54
N GLU A 7 22.23 -33.32 -20.20
CA GLU A 7 21.08 -32.39 -20.22
C GLU A 7 20.64 -32.07 -18.81
N THR A 8 21.13 -30.99 -18.22
CA THR A 8 20.54 -30.36 -17.04
C THR A 8 19.38 -29.47 -17.50
N SER A 9 18.35 -30.07 -18.08
CA SER A 9 17.08 -29.39 -18.26
C SER A 9 16.47 -29.15 -16.87
N LEU A 10 16.17 -27.89 -16.56
CA LEU A 10 15.19 -27.54 -15.52
C LEU A 10 13.90 -28.27 -15.84
N ASP A 11 13.75 -29.46 -15.26
CA ASP A 11 12.49 -30.16 -15.34
C ASP A 11 11.48 -29.42 -14.44
N VAL A 12 10.91 -28.34 -14.99
CA VAL A 12 9.62 -27.83 -14.55
C VAL A 12 8.61 -28.91 -14.94
N SER A 13 8.79 -30.10 -14.34
CA SER A 13 7.93 -31.25 -14.60
C SER A 13 6.54 -30.81 -14.19
N THR A 14 5.81 -30.48 -15.22
CA THR A 14 4.38 -30.26 -15.21
C THR A 14 3.71 -31.40 -14.44
N ARG A 15 3.38 -31.18 -13.18
CA ARG A 15 2.28 -31.88 -12.49
C ARG A 15 0.94 -31.50 -13.16
N SER A 16 0.92 -31.43 -14.49
CA SER A 16 -0.23 -30.96 -15.28
C SER A 16 -1.19 -32.07 -15.72
N ASN A 17 -0.97 -33.29 -15.27
CA ASN A 17 -1.90 -34.38 -15.60
C ASN A 17 -3.16 -34.25 -14.73
N GLY A 18 -4.23 -33.69 -15.32
CA GLY A 18 -5.57 -33.69 -14.74
C GLY A 18 -6.12 -32.32 -14.31
N LYS A 19 -5.62 -31.19 -14.82
CA LYS A 19 -6.27 -29.90 -14.60
C LYS A 19 -7.63 -29.88 -15.31
N SER A 20 -8.71 -30.13 -14.56
CA SER A 20 -10.06 -29.87 -15.05
C SER A 20 -10.16 -28.39 -15.42
N GLN A 21 -10.47 -28.08 -16.66
CA GLN A 21 -10.81 -26.71 -17.04
C GLN A 21 -12.03 -26.28 -16.24
N LEU A 22 -11.94 -25.09 -15.65
CA LEU A 22 -13.07 -24.50 -14.94
C LEU A 22 -14.24 -24.31 -15.92
N SER A 23 -15.44 -24.71 -15.51
CA SER A 23 -16.64 -24.42 -16.27
C SER A 23 -16.90 -22.90 -16.29
N LYS A 24 -17.74 -22.43 -17.22
CA LYS A 24 -18.16 -21.00 -17.23
C LYS A 24 -18.81 -20.59 -15.90
N VAL A 25 -19.54 -21.49 -15.26
CA VAL A 25 -20.18 -21.28 -13.96
C VAL A 25 -19.13 -21.10 -12.87
N ASP A 26 -18.07 -21.94 -12.83
CA ASP A 26 -16.98 -21.80 -11.85
C ASP A 26 -16.25 -20.46 -12.00
N TRP A 27 -16.06 -19.94 -13.23
CA TRP A 27 -15.49 -18.62 -13.46
C TRP A 27 -16.37 -17.49 -12.91
N ILE A 28 -17.69 -17.56 -13.11
CA ILE A 28 -18.63 -16.57 -12.56
C ILE A 28 -18.56 -16.57 -11.03
N PHE A 29 -18.59 -17.77 -10.41
CA PHE A 29 -18.45 -17.88 -8.96
C PHE A 29 -17.13 -17.33 -8.43
N LEU A 30 -16.02 -17.57 -9.13
CA LEU A 30 -14.72 -17.03 -8.76
C LEU A 30 -14.75 -15.49 -8.77
N TRP A 31 -15.24 -14.86 -9.83
CA TRP A 31 -15.30 -13.39 -9.92
C TRP A 31 -16.22 -12.78 -8.85
N ILE A 32 -17.36 -13.39 -8.57
CA ILE A 32 -18.24 -12.97 -7.48
C ILE A 32 -17.52 -13.07 -6.13
N LEU A 33 -16.79 -14.17 -5.89
CA LEU A 33 -16.02 -14.34 -4.65
C LEU A 33 -14.92 -13.27 -4.52
N LEU A 34 -14.16 -13.01 -5.59
CA LEU A 34 -13.11 -11.98 -5.58
C LEU A 34 -13.70 -10.59 -5.32
N LEU A 35 -14.85 -10.26 -5.92
CA LEU A 35 -15.56 -9.02 -5.66
C LEU A 35 -15.98 -8.91 -4.18
N ILE A 36 -16.58 -9.96 -3.61
CA ILE A 36 -17.01 -9.99 -2.21
C ILE A 36 -15.81 -9.82 -1.26
N LEU A 37 -14.71 -10.51 -1.52
CA LEU A 37 -13.48 -10.40 -0.73
C LEU A 37 -12.90 -8.98 -0.81
N SER A 38 -12.83 -8.40 -2.01
CA SER A 38 -12.33 -7.02 -2.21
C SER A 38 -13.20 -6.00 -1.49
N LEU A 39 -14.54 -6.10 -1.59
CA LEU A 39 -15.47 -5.26 -0.83
C LEU A 39 -15.29 -5.42 0.69
N SER A 40 -15.02 -6.64 1.15
CA SER A 40 -14.75 -6.93 2.56
C SER A 40 -13.44 -6.29 3.06
N ILE A 41 -12.39 -6.28 2.23
CA ILE A 41 -11.10 -5.64 2.54
C ILE A 41 -11.31 -4.12 2.61
N LEU A 42 -11.98 -3.53 1.62
CA LEU A 42 -12.16 -2.08 1.45
C LEU A 42 -13.29 -1.49 2.30
N ALA A 43 -13.91 -2.28 3.18
CA ALA A 43 -15.09 -1.87 3.93
C ALA A 43 -14.90 -0.59 4.75
N ARG A 44 -13.72 -0.39 5.36
CA ARG A 44 -13.39 0.79 6.18
C ARG A 44 -13.00 2.02 5.36
N GLY A 45 -12.71 1.86 4.07
CA GLY A 45 -12.43 2.95 3.13
C GLY A 45 -13.69 3.57 2.51
N ASN A 46 -14.87 3.08 2.88
CA ASN A 46 -16.12 3.47 2.25
C ASN A 46 -16.44 4.96 2.48
N PRO A 47 -16.55 5.78 1.40
CA PRO A 47 -16.69 7.22 1.51
C PRO A 47 -17.97 7.69 2.21
N TYR A 48 -19.02 6.87 2.20
CA TYR A 48 -20.31 7.25 2.81
C TYR A 48 -20.29 7.15 4.33
N TYR A 49 -19.56 6.16 4.90
CA TYR A 49 -19.58 5.90 6.34
C TYR A 49 -18.38 6.43 7.08
N PHE A 50 -17.25 6.59 6.41
CA PHE A 50 -15.99 6.84 7.08
C PHE A 50 -15.28 8.09 6.56
N GLU A 51 -14.67 8.80 7.48
CA GLU A 51 -13.68 9.80 7.12
C GLU A 51 -12.43 9.17 6.54
N PRO A 52 -11.68 9.88 5.69
CA PRO A 52 -10.38 9.42 5.24
C PRO A 52 -9.44 9.27 6.43
N GLY A 53 -8.60 8.23 6.40
CA GLY A 53 -7.49 8.10 7.36
C GLY A 53 -6.49 9.25 7.20
N ARG A 54 -5.59 9.39 8.16
CA ARG A 54 -4.62 10.48 8.19
C ARG A 54 -3.80 10.57 6.90
N ASP A 55 -3.08 9.51 6.54
CA ASP A 55 -2.22 9.47 5.36
C ASP A 55 -3.07 9.45 4.08
N SER A 56 -4.11 8.62 4.03
CA SER A 56 -5.01 8.54 2.88
C SER A 56 -5.75 9.87 2.63
N GLY A 57 -6.17 10.56 3.69
CA GLY A 57 -6.80 11.89 3.60
C GLY A 57 -5.87 12.94 3.01
N PHE A 58 -4.58 12.89 3.38
CA PHE A 58 -3.59 13.76 2.76
C PHE A 58 -3.37 13.44 1.28
N PHE A 59 -3.24 12.16 0.92
CA PHE A 59 -3.07 11.77 -0.49
C PHE A 59 -4.29 12.16 -1.34
N MET A 60 -5.49 11.99 -0.79
CA MET A 60 -6.73 12.44 -1.42
C MET A 60 -6.75 13.96 -1.60
N PHE A 61 -6.44 14.72 -0.55
CA PHE A 61 -6.35 16.17 -0.61
C PHE A 61 -5.33 16.63 -1.67
N ALA A 62 -4.13 16.07 -1.64
CA ALA A 62 -3.06 16.38 -2.60
C ALA A 62 -3.47 16.05 -4.04
N GLY A 63 -4.13 14.90 -4.27
CA GLY A 63 -4.65 14.53 -5.59
C GLY A 63 -5.70 15.52 -6.11
N LYS A 64 -6.61 15.99 -5.25
CA LYS A 64 -7.60 17.02 -5.59
C LYS A 64 -6.96 18.37 -5.90
N GLU A 65 -5.96 18.78 -5.11
CA GLU A 65 -5.22 20.03 -5.33
C GLU A 65 -4.35 19.98 -6.60
N LEU A 66 -3.85 18.80 -6.99
CA LEU A 66 -3.19 18.63 -8.31
C LEU A 66 -4.13 18.91 -9.47
N LEU A 67 -5.39 18.46 -9.40
CA LEU A 67 -6.40 18.74 -10.41
C LEU A 67 -6.77 20.24 -10.46
N ARG A 68 -6.57 20.96 -9.34
CA ARG A 68 -6.70 22.42 -9.25
C ARG A 68 -5.47 23.16 -9.77
N GLY A 69 -4.45 22.44 -10.25
CA GLY A 69 -3.25 23.02 -10.86
C GLY A 69 -2.09 23.28 -9.91
N LYS A 70 -2.21 22.94 -8.61
CA LYS A 70 -1.08 23.07 -7.67
C LYS A 70 0.04 22.09 -8.00
N THR A 71 1.26 22.46 -7.64
CA THR A 71 2.49 21.73 -7.95
C THR A 71 2.98 20.97 -6.73
N LEU A 72 3.26 19.67 -6.92
CA LEU A 72 3.85 18.81 -5.89
C LEU A 72 5.25 19.27 -5.48
N TYR A 73 5.59 19.01 -4.22
CA TYR A 73 6.86 19.25 -3.55
C TYR A 73 7.22 20.74 -3.38
N THR A 74 6.38 21.65 -3.87
CA THR A 74 6.48 23.09 -3.65
C THR A 74 5.24 23.67 -2.98
N GLN A 75 4.08 23.59 -3.64
CA GLN A 75 2.81 24.04 -3.09
C GLN A 75 2.11 22.96 -2.24
N ILE A 76 2.36 21.70 -2.54
CA ILE A 76 1.94 20.54 -1.74
C ILE A 76 3.20 19.74 -1.45
N TRP A 77 3.61 19.66 -0.19
CA TRP A 77 4.82 18.94 0.18
C TRP A 77 4.53 17.65 0.97
N ASP A 78 5.17 16.56 0.58
CA ASP A 78 5.24 15.29 1.31
C ASP A 78 6.50 14.53 0.92
N SER A 79 6.88 13.54 1.71
CA SER A 79 8.06 12.70 1.50
C SER A 79 7.80 11.44 0.66
N LYS A 80 6.55 11.19 0.26
CA LYS A 80 6.23 10.03 -0.59
C LYS A 80 6.60 10.29 -2.04
N GLY A 81 6.80 9.20 -2.79
CA GLY A 81 6.98 9.28 -4.24
C GLY A 81 5.74 9.84 -4.96
N PRO A 82 5.89 10.32 -6.19
CA PRO A 82 4.82 11.06 -6.88
C PRO A 82 3.62 10.20 -7.31
N MET A 83 3.79 8.90 -7.46
CA MET A 83 2.79 8.00 -8.03
C MET A 83 1.49 7.98 -7.20
N ILE A 84 1.57 8.04 -5.87
CA ILE A 84 0.37 8.03 -5.01
C ILE A 84 -0.52 9.24 -5.28
N PHE A 85 0.07 10.40 -5.51
CA PHE A 85 -0.67 11.63 -5.77
C PHE A 85 -1.33 11.61 -7.15
N PHE A 86 -0.66 11.06 -8.16
CA PHE A 86 -1.23 10.88 -9.50
C PHE A 86 -2.38 9.86 -9.50
N ILE A 87 -2.26 8.76 -8.73
CA ILE A 87 -3.35 7.78 -8.57
C ILE A 87 -4.56 8.45 -7.91
N ASN A 88 -4.34 9.24 -6.86
CA ASN A 88 -5.42 9.97 -6.20
C ASN A 88 -6.06 11.03 -7.12
N ALA A 89 -5.26 11.77 -7.89
CA ALA A 89 -5.76 12.69 -8.89
C ALA A 89 -6.61 11.97 -9.95
N LEU A 90 -6.16 10.81 -10.45
CA LEU A 90 -6.95 9.99 -11.37
C LEU A 90 -8.27 9.54 -10.72
N GLY A 91 -8.26 9.11 -9.47
CA GLY A 91 -9.47 8.71 -8.75
C GLY A 91 -10.48 9.86 -8.64
N PHE A 92 -10.03 11.06 -8.27
CA PHE A 92 -10.90 12.25 -8.22
C PHE A 92 -11.38 12.69 -9.61
N TRP A 93 -10.55 12.57 -10.63
CA TRP A 93 -10.96 12.85 -12.01
C TRP A 93 -12.06 11.88 -12.47
N LEU A 94 -11.90 10.59 -12.23
CA LEU A 94 -12.92 9.57 -12.55
C LEU A 94 -14.22 9.77 -11.76
N GLY A 95 -14.11 10.25 -10.52
CA GLY A 95 -15.25 10.52 -9.63
C GLY A 95 -15.85 11.92 -9.77
N SER A 96 -15.40 12.73 -10.75
CA SER A 96 -15.84 14.12 -10.90
C SER A 96 -15.71 14.94 -9.61
N GLY A 97 -14.58 14.75 -8.90
CA GLY A 97 -14.28 15.41 -7.63
C GLY A 97 -14.74 14.67 -6.37
N SER A 98 -15.42 13.52 -6.53
CA SER A 98 -15.89 12.67 -5.43
C SER A 98 -14.87 11.59 -5.05
N ARG A 99 -14.79 11.26 -3.74
CA ARG A 99 -14.00 10.14 -3.22
C ARG A 99 -14.44 8.77 -3.75
N TRP A 100 -15.67 8.67 -4.25
CA TRP A 100 -16.18 7.44 -4.83
C TRP A 100 -15.38 6.99 -6.04
N GLY A 101 -14.87 7.90 -6.86
CA GLY A 101 -14.02 7.54 -8.00
C GLY A 101 -12.74 6.84 -7.57
N LEU A 102 -12.10 7.32 -6.50
CA LEU A 102 -10.94 6.67 -5.91
C LEU A 102 -11.29 5.31 -5.30
N TRP A 103 -12.39 5.22 -4.54
CA TRP A 103 -12.84 3.97 -3.93
C TRP A 103 -13.13 2.87 -4.97
N PHE A 104 -13.75 3.21 -6.10
CA PHE A 104 -13.94 2.26 -7.19
C PHE A 104 -12.61 1.87 -7.87
N LEU A 105 -11.64 2.77 -7.95
CA LEU A 105 -10.31 2.48 -8.46
C LEU A 105 -9.57 1.48 -7.55
N GLU A 106 -9.63 1.68 -6.22
CA GLU A 106 -9.08 0.75 -5.22
C GLU A 106 -9.77 -0.63 -5.33
N LEU A 107 -11.10 -0.66 -5.42
CA LEU A 107 -11.87 -1.89 -5.61
C LEU A 107 -11.41 -2.66 -6.85
N PHE A 108 -11.26 -1.96 -7.96
CA PHE A 108 -10.78 -2.55 -9.21
C PHE A 108 -9.37 -3.14 -9.06
N PHE A 109 -8.44 -2.43 -8.41
CA PHE A 109 -7.08 -2.91 -8.17
C PHE A 109 -7.07 -4.13 -7.24
N LEU A 110 -7.87 -4.14 -6.18
CA LEU A 110 -7.98 -5.31 -5.28
C LEU A 110 -8.52 -6.55 -5.99
N ILE A 111 -9.51 -6.39 -6.87
CA ILE A 111 -10.02 -7.51 -7.68
C ILE A 111 -8.91 -8.07 -8.57
N ILE A 112 -8.09 -7.20 -9.20
CA ILE A 112 -6.95 -7.64 -10.02
C ILE A 112 -5.91 -8.35 -9.16
N VAL A 113 -5.53 -7.79 -8.00
CA VAL A 113 -4.57 -8.39 -7.06
C VAL A 113 -5.00 -9.81 -6.67
N LEU A 114 -6.26 -9.98 -6.24
CA LEU A 114 -6.78 -11.28 -5.86
C LEU A 114 -6.90 -12.24 -7.05
N GLY A 115 -7.25 -11.74 -8.23
CA GLY A 115 -7.27 -12.50 -9.48
C GLY A 115 -5.88 -12.99 -9.90
N LEU A 116 -4.86 -12.15 -9.75
CA LEU A 116 -3.46 -12.52 -9.98
C LEU A 116 -2.97 -13.53 -8.95
N ALA A 117 -3.29 -13.32 -7.65
CA ALA A 117 -2.97 -14.26 -6.59
C ALA A 117 -3.54 -15.66 -6.89
N TYR A 118 -4.83 -15.73 -7.21
CA TYR A 118 -5.48 -16.97 -7.63
C TYR A 118 -4.80 -17.60 -8.86
N SER A 119 -4.50 -16.80 -9.88
CA SER A 119 -3.90 -17.28 -11.12
C SER A 119 -2.50 -17.85 -10.90
N ILE A 120 -1.69 -17.20 -10.06
CA ILE A 120 -0.36 -17.66 -9.66
C ILE A 120 -0.45 -19.01 -8.94
N LEU A 121 -1.31 -19.10 -7.93
CA LEU A 121 -1.50 -20.32 -7.16
C LEU A 121 -2.05 -21.46 -8.02
N ASN A 122 -3.04 -21.18 -8.87
CA ASN A 122 -3.64 -22.18 -9.75
C ASN A 122 -2.68 -22.68 -10.86
N LYS A 123 -1.73 -21.84 -11.25
CA LYS A 123 -0.72 -22.23 -12.23
C LYS A 123 0.29 -23.22 -11.68
N HIS A 124 0.64 -23.06 -10.40
CA HIS A 124 1.67 -23.87 -9.75
C HIS A 124 1.09 -25.08 -9.00
N TRP A 125 -0.03 -24.90 -8.31
CA TRP A 125 -0.76 -25.94 -7.61
C TRP A 125 -2.08 -26.29 -8.31
N ASP A 126 -3.07 -26.77 -7.57
CA ASP A 126 -4.40 -27.04 -8.11
C ASP A 126 -5.40 -25.91 -7.80
N HIS A 127 -6.57 -25.98 -8.43
CA HIS A 127 -7.65 -25.00 -8.24
C HIS A 127 -8.09 -24.84 -6.77
N ARG A 128 -8.03 -25.89 -5.95
CA ARG A 128 -8.46 -25.84 -4.55
C ARG A 128 -7.44 -25.12 -3.68
N ALA A 129 -6.18 -25.47 -3.83
CA ALA A 129 -5.08 -24.77 -3.17
C ALA A 129 -5.09 -23.30 -3.56
N ALA A 130 -5.36 -23.00 -4.84
CA ALA A 130 -5.47 -21.63 -5.33
C ALA A 130 -6.65 -20.89 -4.69
N LEU A 131 -7.82 -21.49 -4.64
CA LEU A 131 -9.01 -20.88 -4.03
C LEU A 131 -8.79 -20.61 -2.53
N LEU A 132 -8.38 -21.65 -1.79
CA LEU A 132 -8.16 -21.54 -0.35
C LEU A 132 -7.02 -20.58 -0.01
N GLY A 133 -5.91 -20.61 -0.77
CA GLY A 133 -4.79 -19.70 -0.58
C GLY A 133 -5.15 -18.24 -0.86
N THR A 134 -5.95 -17.99 -1.91
CA THR A 134 -6.44 -16.64 -2.22
C THR A 134 -7.38 -16.12 -1.13
N VAL A 135 -8.31 -16.95 -0.64
CA VAL A 135 -9.22 -16.59 0.45
C VAL A 135 -8.43 -16.29 1.74
N ALA A 136 -7.49 -17.17 2.12
CA ALA A 136 -6.63 -16.94 3.29
C ALA A 136 -5.78 -15.68 3.14
N GLY A 137 -5.22 -15.42 1.95
CA GLY A 137 -4.50 -14.20 1.62
C GLY A 137 -5.36 -12.94 1.74
N ALA A 138 -6.60 -12.99 1.23
CA ALA A 138 -7.55 -11.88 1.36
C ALA A 138 -7.90 -11.57 2.82
N PHE A 139 -8.11 -12.58 3.65
CA PHE A 139 -8.36 -12.37 5.09
C PHE A 139 -7.12 -11.86 5.83
N SER A 140 -5.93 -12.32 5.45
CA SER A 140 -4.66 -11.80 5.99
C SER A 140 -4.49 -10.32 5.62
N LEU A 141 -4.73 -9.96 4.36
CA LEU A 141 -4.71 -8.56 3.90
C LEU A 141 -5.72 -7.71 4.67
N LYS A 142 -6.96 -8.19 4.84
CA LYS A 142 -7.99 -7.46 5.59
C LYS A 142 -7.57 -7.10 7.01
N GLN A 143 -6.77 -7.95 7.69
CA GLN A 143 -6.31 -7.68 9.06
C GLN A 143 -5.42 -6.43 9.16
N ILE A 144 -4.69 -6.12 8.10
CA ILE A 144 -3.66 -5.07 8.08
C ILE A 144 -3.99 -3.89 7.16
N PHE A 145 -5.05 -3.98 6.36
CA PHE A 145 -5.39 -3.01 5.30
C PHE A 145 -5.81 -1.63 5.84
N GLY A 146 -6.48 -1.61 7.01
CA GLY A 146 -6.95 -0.36 7.60
C GLY A 146 -8.08 0.28 6.80
N VAL A 147 -7.90 1.55 6.42
CA VAL A 147 -8.88 2.34 5.66
C VAL A 147 -8.60 2.38 4.15
N GLY A 148 -7.51 1.77 3.70
CA GLY A 148 -7.10 1.79 2.29
C GLY A 148 -6.35 3.06 1.86
N ASN A 149 -6.15 3.19 0.57
CA ASN A 149 -5.44 4.28 -0.10
C ASN A 149 -4.04 4.54 0.49
N THR A 150 -3.26 3.47 0.59
CA THR A 150 -1.87 3.51 1.05
C THR A 150 -0.90 3.21 -0.10
N VAL A 151 0.35 3.65 0.03
CA VAL A 151 1.38 3.37 -1.00
C VAL A 151 1.67 1.89 -1.11
N GLU A 152 1.55 1.13 -0.03
CA GLU A 152 1.76 -0.32 0.02
C GLU A 152 0.65 -1.07 -0.73
N GLU A 153 -0.58 -0.60 -0.69
CA GLU A 153 -1.70 -1.17 -1.43
C GLU A 153 -1.45 -1.15 -2.94
N TYR A 154 -1.04 -0.01 -3.46
CA TYR A 154 -0.75 0.14 -4.90
C TYR A 154 0.54 -0.59 -5.30
N SER A 155 1.54 -0.64 -4.42
CA SER A 155 2.73 -1.47 -4.63
C SER A 155 2.39 -2.96 -4.68
N LEU A 156 1.40 -3.40 -3.90
CA LEU A 156 0.93 -4.79 -3.91
C LEU A 156 0.46 -5.22 -5.31
N LEU A 157 -0.23 -4.33 -6.04
CA LEU A 157 -0.60 -4.60 -7.44
C LEU A 157 0.64 -4.79 -8.31
N CYS A 158 1.64 -3.91 -8.19
CA CYS A 158 2.89 -4.01 -8.95
C CYS A 158 3.61 -5.32 -8.66
N SER A 159 3.70 -5.70 -7.39
CA SER A 159 4.34 -6.94 -6.93
C SER A 159 3.65 -8.19 -7.49
N PHE A 160 2.31 -8.25 -7.48
CA PHE A 160 1.58 -9.39 -8.08
C PHE A 160 1.67 -9.42 -9.60
N VAL A 161 1.73 -8.27 -10.26
CA VAL A 161 1.98 -8.16 -11.70
C VAL A 161 3.39 -8.70 -12.03
N ALA A 162 4.42 -8.24 -11.33
CA ALA A 162 5.80 -8.73 -11.51
C ALA A 162 5.89 -10.25 -11.31
N LEU A 163 5.29 -10.76 -10.21
CA LEU A 163 5.27 -12.18 -9.88
C LEU A 163 4.56 -13.02 -10.94
N PHE A 164 3.40 -12.57 -11.43
CA PHE A 164 2.64 -13.25 -12.47
C PHE A 164 3.41 -13.34 -13.78
N PHE A 165 4.02 -12.23 -14.23
CA PHE A 165 4.79 -12.20 -15.48
C PHE A 165 6.10 -12.95 -15.35
N TYR A 166 6.78 -12.92 -14.20
CA TYR A 166 7.93 -13.77 -13.94
C TYR A 166 7.61 -15.26 -14.14
N LEU A 167 6.54 -15.75 -13.50
CA LEU A 167 6.12 -17.16 -13.62
C LEU A 167 5.60 -17.49 -15.02
N GLN A 168 5.05 -16.54 -15.77
CA GLN A 168 4.73 -16.73 -17.18
C GLN A 168 5.98 -16.87 -18.04
N GLY A 169 6.96 -16.02 -17.79
CA GLY A 169 8.23 -15.99 -18.51
C GLY A 169 9.03 -17.29 -18.41
N LEU A 170 8.97 -18.01 -17.27
CA LEU A 170 9.72 -19.26 -17.08
C LEU A 170 9.47 -20.32 -18.17
N LYS A 171 8.33 -20.26 -18.87
CA LYS A 171 7.96 -21.24 -19.91
C LYS A 171 8.12 -20.70 -21.34
N LYS A 172 8.56 -19.45 -21.51
CA LYS A 172 8.67 -18.82 -22.81
C LYS A 172 10.10 -18.81 -23.33
N LYS A 173 10.25 -18.83 -24.66
CA LYS A 173 11.55 -18.62 -25.33
C LYS A 173 11.88 -17.13 -25.42
N ASP A 174 10.89 -16.29 -25.71
CA ASP A 174 11.01 -14.82 -25.70
C ASP A 174 10.49 -14.26 -24.39
N HIS A 175 11.36 -13.63 -23.61
CA HIS A 175 11.10 -13.06 -22.29
C HIS A 175 10.93 -11.53 -22.30
N ARG A 176 11.10 -10.88 -23.47
CA ARG A 176 11.16 -9.40 -23.56
C ARG A 176 9.93 -8.70 -23.00
N PRO A 177 8.68 -9.13 -23.30
CA PRO A 177 7.50 -8.48 -22.75
C PRO A 177 7.43 -8.60 -21.21
N GLU A 178 7.75 -9.79 -20.68
CA GLU A 178 7.74 -10.05 -19.24
C GLU A 178 8.80 -9.23 -18.52
N ASP A 179 10.03 -9.20 -19.04
CA ASP A 179 11.14 -8.45 -18.47
C ASP A 179 10.85 -6.94 -18.45
N LEU A 180 10.22 -6.41 -19.52
CA LEU A 180 9.79 -5.02 -19.62
C LEU A 180 8.72 -4.69 -18.55
N ILE A 181 7.73 -5.57 -18.37
CA ILE A 181 6.66 -5.38 -17.37
C ILE A 181 7.24 -5.47 -15.94
N ILE A 182 8.17 -6.38 -15.68
CA ILE A 182 8.83 -6.50 -14.37
C ILE A 182 9.61 -5.22 -14.06
N GLY A 183 10.36 -4.67 -15.03
CA GLY A 183 11.04 -3.40 -14.88
C GLY A 183 10.09 -2.23 -14.63
N GLY A 184 8.96 -2.19 -15.34
CA GLY A 184 7.90 -1.21 -15.13
C GLY A 184 7.28 -1.31 -13.72
N SER A 185 7.01 -2.53 -13.25
CA SER A 185 6.49 -2.78 -11.89
C SER A 185 7.46 -2.31 -10.83
N LEU A 186 8.76 -2.62 -10.97
CA LEU A 186 9.82 -2.13 -10.08
C LEU A 186 9.78 -0.61 -9.95
N MET A 187 9.72 0.11 -11.07
CA MET A 187 9.79 1.57 -11.05
C MET A 187 8.51 2.20 -10.54
N ALA A 188 7.36 1.61 -10.82
CA ALA A 188 6.08 2.04 -10.25
C ALA A 188 6.06 1.88 -8.72
N SER A 189 6.49 0.71 -8.20
CA SER A 189 6.65 0.47 -6.76
C SER A 189 7.63 1.46 -6.13
N PHE A 190 8.77 1.74 -6.78
CA PHE A 190 9.76 2.71 -6.31
C PHE A 190 9.17 4.12 -6.20
N HIS A 191 8.39 4.57 -7.19
CA HIS A 191 7.72 5.87 -7.17
C HIS A 191 6.52 5.94 -6.22
N LEU A 192 6.05 4.84 -5.68
CA LEU A 192 5.15 4.80 -4.54
C LEU A 192 5.94 4.95 -3.23
N ARG A 193 6.91 4.08 -3.04
CA ARG A 193 7.82 4.10 -1.89
C ARG A 193 9.08 3.27 -2.17
N ALA A 194 10.25 3.85 -1.99
CA ALA A 194 11.53 3.25 -2.38
C ALA A 194 11.82 1.86 -1.77
N ASN A 195 11.26 1.53 -0.62
CA ASN A 195 11.42 0.22 0.03
C ASN A 195 10.29 -0.79 -0.24
N ASN A 196 9.34 -0.47 -1.14
CA ASN A 196 8.26 -1.40 -1.52
C ASN A 196 8.61 -2.25 -2.76
N ILE A 197 9.88 -2.53 -3.00
CA ILE A 197 10.41 -3.17 -4.22
C ILE A 197 10.97 -4.57 -3.98
N GLY A 198 10.66 -5.19 -2.83
CA GLY A 198 11.27 -6.45 -2.42
C GLY A 198 10.96 -7.61 -3.36
N VAL A 199 9.73 -7.73 -3.82
CA VAL A 199 9.28 -8.77 -4.77
C VAL A 199 10.05 -8.65 -6.08
N GLU A 200 10.11 -7.45 -6.64
CA GLU A 200 10.75 -7.17 -7.92
C GLU A 200 12.27 -7.42 -7.84
N ILE A 201 12.92 -7.03 -6.74
CA ILE A 201 14.35 -7.29 -6.53
C ILE A 201 14.65 -8.80 -6.54
N ILE A 202 13.90 -9.60 -5.78
CA ILE A 202 14.13 -11.05 -5.75
C ILE A 202 13.89 -11.66 -7.14
N ILE A 203 12.84 -11.26 -7.83
CA ILE A 203 12.56 -11.72 -9.19
C ILE A 203 13.73 -11.41 -10.13
N ILE A 204 14.27 -10.20 -10.10
CA ILE A 204 15.38 -9.77 -10.96
C ILE A 204 16.63 -10.57 -10.63
N LEU A 205 16.94 -10.77 -9.35
CA LEU A 205 18.08 -11.59 -8.94
C LEU A 205 17.98 -13.03 -9.42
N LEU A 206 16.77 -13.63 -9.35
CA LEU A 206 16.53 -14.98 -9.85
C LEU A 206 16.61 -15.04 -11.37
N ILE A 207 16.09 -14.04 -12.08
CA ILE A 207 16.24 -13.93 -13.55
C ILE A 207 17.70 -13.92 -13.94
N ILE A 208 18.51 -13.08 -13.29
CA ILE A 208 19.94 -12.96 -13.55
C ILE A 208 20.64 -14.30 -13.27
N TYR A 209 20.42 -14.86 -12.07
CA TYR A 209 21.10 -16.08 -11.65
C TYR A 209 20.80 -17.27 -12.57
N PHE A 210 19.51 -17.58 -12.82
CA PHE A 210 19.13 -18.73 -13.62
C PHE A 210 19.51 -18.54 -15.11
N THR A 211 19.34 -17.33 -15.66
CA THR A 211 19.70 -17.06 -17.04
C THR A 211 21.21 -17.15 -17.26
N TRP A 212 22.00 -16.62 -16.32
CA TRP A 212 23.45 -16.74 -16.39
C TRP A 212 23.91 -18.20 -16.35
N LYS A 213 23.36 -18.97 -15.41
CA LYS A 213 23.71 -20.38 -15.24
C LYS A 213 23.37 -21.24 -16.44
N GLU A 214 22.22 -20.99 -17.09
CA GLU A 214 21.71 -21.84 -18.18
C GLU A 214 22.09 -21.36 -19.57
N LYS A 215 22.06 -20.04 -19.81
CA LYS A 215 22.18 -19.43 -21.15
C LYS A 215 23.37 -18.49 -21.28
N GLY A 216 24.16 -18.35 -20.22
CA GLY A 216 25.37 -17.54 -20.20
C GLY A 216 25.13 -16.04 -19.94
N PHE A 217 26.25 -15.34 -19.76
CA PHE A 217 26.31 -13.95 -19.32
C PHE A 217 25.65 -12.95 -20.27
N LEU A 218 25.88 -13.10 -21.60
CA LEU A 218 25.34 -12.18 -22.59
C LEU A 218 23.80 -12.21 -22.65
N THR A 219 23.21 -13.38 -22.50
CA THR A 219 21.75 -13.53 -22.45
C THR A 219 21.18 -12.87 -21.18
N SER A 220 21.88 -13.00 -20.05
CA SER A 220 21.50 -12.34 -18.81
C SER A 220 21.54 -10.81 -18.96
N LEU A 221 22.59 -10.25 -19.57
CA LEU A 221 22.67 -8.82 -19.88
C LEU A 221 21.53 -8.33 -20.77
N THR A 222 21.14 -9.11 -21.77
CA THR A 222 20.02 -8.77 -22.65
C THR A 222 18.71 -8.68 -21.87
N ARG A 223 18.45 -9.59 -20.94
CA ARG A 223 17.28 -9.55 -20.06
C ARG A 223 17.31 -8.33 -19.14
N ILE A 224 18.45 -8.04 -18.53
CA ILE A 224 18.65 -6.82 -17.73
C ILE A 224 18.34 -5.58 -18.57
N GLY A 225 18.79 -5.52 -19.83
CA GLY A 225 18.48 -4.43 -20.75
C GLY A 225 16.97 -4.19 -20.95
N TRP A 226 16.17 -5.25 -21.09
CA TRP A 226 14.72 -5.13 -21.18
C TRP A 226 14.06 -4.69 -19.87
N ILE A 227 14.56 -5.17 -18.72
CA ILE A 227 14.11 -4.70 -17.40
C ILE A 227 14.41 -3.21 -17.25
N ILE A 228 15.62 -2.76 -17.60
CA ILE A 228 15.98 -1.33 -17.57
C ILE A 228 15.08 -0.52 -18.50
N LEU A 229 14.78 -1.02 -19.69
CA LEU A 229 13.87 -0.33 -20.60
C LEU A 229 12.47 -0.16 -19.98
N GLY A 230 11.99 -1.18 -19.26
CA GLY A 230 10.73 -1.10 -18.50
C GLY A 230 10.78 -0.04 -17.39
N THR A 231 11.89 0.06 -16.67
CA THR A 231 12.06 1.13 -15.65
C THR A 231 12.07 2.51 -16.29
N ILE A 232 12.74 2.69 -17.43
CA ILE A 232 12.79 3.95 -18.18
C ILE A 232 11.39 4.35 -18.64
N PHE A 233 10.60 3.40 -19.14
CA PHE A 233 9.25 3.67 -19.63
C PHE A 233 8.33 4.31 -18.57
N ILE A 234 8.43 3.89 -17.33
CA ILE A 234 7.66 4.46 -16.21
C ILE A 234 8.33 5.74 -15.67
N ASN A 235 9.67 5.75 -15.58
CA ASN A 235 10.39 6.84 -14.95
C ASN A 235 10.41 8.11 -15.80
N LEU A 236 10.61 7.96 -17.12
CA LEU A 236 10.80 9.09 -18.02
C LEU A 236 9.62 10.08 -18.04
N PRO A 237 8.34 9.66 -18.14
CA PRO A 237 7.21 10.58 -18.07
C PRO A 237 7.15 11.35 -16.74
N ILE A 238 7.46 10.69 -15.63
CA ILE A 238 7.46 11.31 -14.30
C ILE A 238 8.56 12.36 -14.20
N LEU A 239 9.81 12.03 -14.57
CA LEU A 239 10.91 12.98 -14.56
C LEU A 239 10.66 14.15 -15.50
N LEU A 240 10.12 13.90 -16.68
CA LEU A 240 9.78 14.94 -17.64
C LEU A 240 8.71 15.90 -17.10
N TYR A 241 7.67 15.38 -16.43
CA TYR A 241 6.66 16.19 -15.78
C TYR A 241 7.28 17.17 -14.78
N PHE A 242 8.12 16.69 -13.86
CA PHE A 242 8.76 17.53 -12.85
C PHE A 242 9.83 18.47 -13.43
N TYR A 243 10.53 18.04 -14.49
CA TYR A 243 11.47 18.89 -15.22
C TYR A 243 10.75 20.09 -15.87
N LEU A 244 9.66 19.83 -16.58
CA LEU A 244 8.87 20.89 -17.24
C LEU A 244 8.20 21.84 -16.22
N ARG A 245 7.91 21.36 -15.00
CA ARG A 245 7.40 22.19 -13.92
C ARG A 245 8.50 22.92 -13.12
N GLY A 246 9.78 22.68 -13.43
CA GLY A 246 10.91 23.27 -12.69
C GLY A 246 11.07 22.75 -11.25
N THR A 247 10.47 21.60 -10.92
CA THR A 247 10.41 21.05 -9.56
C THR A 247 11.10 19.69 -9.40
N LEU A 248 11.89 19.27 -10.40
CA LEU A 248 12.58 17.98 -10.38
C LEU A 248 13.50 17.83 -9.16
N TYR A 249 14.28 18.87 -8.82
CA TYR A 249 15.14 18.83 -7.64
C TYR A 249 14.32 18.69 -6.35
N ARG A 250 13.21 19.42 -6.21
CA ARG A 250 12.32 19.33 -5.05
C ARG A 250 11.69 17.94 -4.90
N MET A 251 11.32 17.30 -6.00
CA MET A 251 10.83 15.93 -6.01
C MET A 251 11.88 14.95 -5.48
N VAL A 252 13.12 15.03 -5.96
CA VAL A 252 14.23 14.17 -5.50
C VAL A 252 14.61 14.48 -4.04
N GLU A 253 14.67 15.76 -3.65
CA GLU A 253 14.94 16.19 -2.28
C GLU A 253 13.91 15.59 -1.31
N ALA A 254 12.61 15.67 -1.64
CA ALA A 254 11.53 15.21 -0.78
C ALA A 254 11.39 13.68 -0.77
N SER A 255 11.35 13.05 -1.94
CA SER A 255 11.03 11.61 -2.03
C SER A 255 12.22 10.68 -1.77
N ILE A 256 13.46 11.18 -1.88
CA ILE A 256 14.67 10.37 -1.69
C ILE A 256 15.50 10.89 -0.52
N PHE A 257 16.04 12.10 -0.60
CA PHE A 257 17.00 12.59 0.41
C PHE A 257 16.35 12.79 1.78
N TYR A 258 15.16 13.37 1.84
CA TYR A 258 14.45 13.54 3.10
C TYR A 258 14.20 12.19 3.79
N ASN A 259 13.76 11.16 3.06
CA ASN A 259 13.52 9.83 3.62
C ASN A 259 14.79 9.17 4.16
N PHE A 260 15.93 9.41 3.53
CA PHE A 260 17.22 8.92 4.01
C PHE A 260 17.58 9.54 5.37
N PHE A 261 17.48 10.86 5.51
CA PHE A 261 17.75 11.55 6.79
C PHE A 261 16.70 11.21 7.86
N TYR A 262 15.43 11.18 7.48
CA TYR A 262 14.35 10.79 8.38
C TYR A 262 14.53 9.38 8.96
N SER A 263 14.97 8.41 8.18
CA SER A 263 15.21 7.07 8.66
C SER A 263 16.40 6.97 9.63
N GLN A 264 17.37 7.86 9.53
CA GLN A 264 18.52 7.90 10.46
C GLN A 264 18.14 8.49 11.83
N GLU A 265 17.29 9.50 11.87
CA GLU A 265 16.88 10.19 13.10
C GLU A 265 16.13 9.25 14.07
N TYR A 266 15.36 8.30 13.55
CA TYR A 266 14.61 7.33 14.36
C TYR A 266 15.35 6.02 14.67
N ARG A 267 16.58 5.86 14.19
CA ARG A 267 17.43 4.70 14.51
C ARG A 267 18.21 4.91 15.80
N SER A 268 17.52 4.90 16.93
CA SER A 268 18.18 4.88 18.25
C SER A 268 18.78 3.51 18.61
N SER A 269 18.39 2.45 17.89
CA SER A 269 18.77 1.06 18.15
C SER A 269 19.42 0.41 16.91
N SER A 270 20.01 -0.77 17.08
CA SER A 270 20.58 -1.52 15.94
C SER A 270 19.52 -1.91 14.91
N LEU A 271 19.91 -2.03 13.64
CA LEU A 271 19.01 -2.50 12.57
C LEU A 271 18.38 -3.87 12.91
N ILE A 272 19.16 -4.76 13.55
CA ILE A 272 18.70 -6.09 13.97
C ILE A 272 17.53 -5.96 14.97
N TYR A 273 17.62 -5.01 15.91
CA TYR A 273 16.52 -4.75 16.85
C TYR A 273 15.24 -4.36 16.10
N HIS A 274 15.32 -3.44 15.14
CA HIS A 274 14.17 -3.01 14.34
C HIS A 274 13.60 -4.14 13.47
N VAL A 275 14.46 -5.00 12.90
CA VAL A 275 14.03 -6.17 12.12
C VAL A 275 13.24 -7.14 13.00
N ILE A 276 13.70 -7.39 14.23
CA ILE A 276 13.03 -8.35 15.12
C ILE A 276 11.77 -7.72 15.74
N ASN A 277 11.87 -6.56 16.36
CA ASN A 277 10.80 -6.00 17.18
C ASN A 277 9.78 -5.20 16.37
N ASP A 278 10.22 -4.26 15.53
CA ASP A 278 9.32 -3.34 14.83
C ASP A 278 8.77 -3.94 13.53
N SER A 279 9.44 -4.98 12.99
CA SER A 279 8.96 -5.67 11.81
C SER A 279 8.44 -7.06 12.15
N PHE A 280 9.29 -8.03 12.47
CA PHE A 280 8.87 -9.43 12.59
C PHE A 280 7.81 -9.64 13.69
N LEU A 281 8.08 -9.24 14.93
CA LEU A 281 7.13 -9.44 16.05
C LEU A 281 5.86 -8.62 15.88
N MET A 282 5.97 -7.37 15.38
CA MET A 282 4.80 -6.55 15.11
C MET A 282 3.97 -7.13 13.96
N GLY A 283 4.60 -7.64 12.89
CA GLY A 283 3.90 -8.33 11.82
C GLY A 283 3.10 -9.52 12.33
N ILE A 284 3.71 -10.40 13.13
CA ILE A 284 3.01 -11.53 13.77
C ILE A 284 1.80 -11.04 14.59
N LYS A 285 1.97 -9.98 15.37
CA LYS A 285 0.90 -9.39 16.19
C LYS A 285 -0.26 -8.85 15.33
N TYR A 286 0.02 -8.17 14.24
CA TYR A 286 -1.03 -7.61 13.38
C TYR A 286 -1.75 -8.66 12.55
N PHE A 287 -1.07 -9.70 12.06
CA PHE A 287 -1.71 -10.80 11.36
C PHE A 287 -2.51 -11.73 12.28
N LYS A 288 -2.31 -11.66 13.60
CA LYS A 288 -3.04 -12.46 14.60
C LYS A 288 -2.97 -13.96 14.28
N GLY A 289 -4.11 -14.67 14.33
CA GLY A 289 -4.19 -16.11 14.04
C GLY A 289 -3.69 -16.51 12.66
N TRP A 290 -3.73 -15.62 11.68
CA TRP A 290 -3.20 -15.90 10.34
C TRP A 290 -1.68 -16.06 10.30
N SER A 291 -0.95 -15.50 11.28
CA SER A 291 0.50 -15.68 11.41
C SER A 291 0.90 -17.15 11.62
N TYR A 292 0.10 -17.93 12.34
CA TYR A 292 0.35 -19.36 12.51
C TYR A 292 0.17 -20.13 11.20
N VAL A 293 -0.87 -19.80 10.42
CA VAL A 293 -1.17 -20.50 9.17
C VAL A 293 -0.11 -20.23 8.10
N PHE A 294 0.28 -18.98 7.90
CA PHE A 294 1.36 -18.69 6.95
C PHE A 294 2.72 -19.16 7.46
N GLY A 295 2.96 -19.19 8.78
CA GLY A 295 4.16 -19.76 9.39
C GLY A 295 4.29 -21.25 9.10
N LEU A 296 3.20 -22.02 9.25
CA LEU A 296 3.16 -23.42 8.84
C LEU A 296 3.39 -23.59 7.33
N GLY A 297 2.83 -22.69 6.51
CA GLY A 297 3.05 -22.69 5.07
C GLY A 297 4.50 -22.38 4.69
N TYR A 298 5.13 -21.45 5.38
CA TYR A 298 6.54 -21.15 5.18
C TYR A 298 7.44 -22.33 5.60
N THR A 299 7.10 -23.01 6.70
CA THR A 299 7.75 -24.26 7.13
C THR A 299 7.61 -25.36 6.08
N ALA A 300 6.42 -25.50 5.49
CA ALA A 300 6.20 -26.43 4.38
C ALA A 300 7.06 -26.06 3.15
N CYS A 301 7.21 -24.76 2.83
CA CYS A 301 8.11 -24.31 1.78
C CYS A 301 9.56 -24.72 2.05
N ILE A 302 10.05 -24.56 3.30
CA ILE A 302 11.39 -25.02 3.70
C ILE A 302 11.52 -26.55 3.50
N PHE A 303 10.49 -27.32 3.88
CA PHE A 303 10.47 -28.77 3.68
C PHE A 303 10.62 -29.14 2.19
N TYR A 304 9.85 -28.49 1.29
CA TYR A 304 9.98 -28.74 -0.15
C TYR A 304 11.32 -28.28 -0.73
N ALA A 305 11.92 -27.22 -0.20
CA ALA A 305 13.26 -26.79 -0.58
C ALA A 305 14.33 -27.84 -0.22
N ILE A 306 14.26 -28.40 0.99
CA ILE A 306 15.19 -29.45 1.44
C ILE A 306 14.99 -30.72 0.60
N LYS A 307 13.74 -31.11 0.33
CA LYS A 307 13.42 -32.25 -0.53
C LYS A 307 13.97 -32.05 -1.94
N GLY A 308 13.72 -30.88 -2.54
CA GLY A 308 14.23 -30.53 -3.88
C GLY A 308 15.77 -30.51 -3.94
N ALA A 309 16.44 -29.98 -2.92
CA ALA A 309 17.88 -29.98 -2.85
C ALA A 309 18.48 -31.40 -2.81
N ARG A 310 17.83 -32.33 -2.08
CA ARG A 310 18.25 -33.75 -2.04
C ARG A 310 18.04 -34.46 -3.38
N GLU A 311 17.01 -34.08 -4.12
CA GLU A 311 16.68 -34.65 -5.44
C GLU A 311 17.40 -33.89 -6.58
N HIS A 312 18.30 -32.95 -6.28
CA HIS A 312 18.96 -32.07 -7.25
C HIS A 312 18.01 -31.26 -8.14
N LYS A 313 16.76 -31.02 -7.65
CA LYS A 313 15.74 -30.22 -8.33
C LYS A 313 15.49 -28.94 -7.56
N SER A 314 15.74 -27.80 -8.19
CA SER A 314 15.44 -26.49 -7.61
C SER A 314 14.23 -25.86 -8.32
N ASP A 315 13.14 -25.69 -7.56
CA ASP A 315 11.96 -24.99 -8.07
C ASP A 315 12.12 -23.47 -7.83
N PRO A 316 12.08 -22.64 -8.90
CA PRO A 316 12.24 -21.19 -8.78
C PRO A 316 11.24 -20.53 -7.83
N LEU A 317 9.98 -21.04 -7.76
CA LEU A 317 8.97 -20.47 -6.86
C LEU A 317 9.27 -20.77 -5.39
N THR A 318 9.80 -21.95 -5.10
CA THR A 318 10.25 -22.32 -3.75
C THR A 318 11.38 -21.40 -3.29
N ILE A 319 12.40 -21.17 -4.13
CA ILE A 319 13.52 -20.28 -3.82
C ILE A 319 13.01 -18.84 -3.64
N LEU A 320 12.16 -18.35 -4.54
CA LEU A 320 11.55 -17.03 -4.45
C LEU A 320 10.81 -16.85 -3.11
N THR A 321 9.96 -17.80 -2.72
CA THR A 321 9.17 -17.71 -1.49
C THR A 321 10.06 -17.68 -0.26
N LEU A 322 11.14 -18.49 -0.23
CA LEU A 322 12.10 -18.52 0.87
C LEU A 322 12.87 -17.20 1.03
N MET A 323 13.22 -16.55 -0.07
CA MET A 323 13.96 -15.28 -0.04
C MET A 323 13.05 -14.08 0.24
N LEU A 324 11.80 -14.15 -0.20
CA LEU A 324 10.91 -13.00 -0.22
C LEU A 324 10.50 -12.55 1.19
N LEU A 325 10.04 -13.47 2.04
CA LEU A 325 9.57 -13.10 3.38
C LEU A 325 10.67 -12.46 4.24
N PRO A 326 11.91 -13.01 4.35
CA PRO A 326 12.99 -12.37 5.08
C PRO A 326 13.37 -10.98 4.52
N LEU A 327 13.36 -10.82 3.19
CA LEU A 327 13.64 -9.51 2.58
C LEU A 327 12.56 -8.49 2.93
N GLU A 328 11.28 -8.84 2.81
CA GLU A 328 10.17 -7.95 3.15
C GLU A 328 10.14 -7.59 4.65
N VAL A 329 10.49 -8.52 5.53
CA VAL A 329 10.71 -8.24 6.96
C VAL A 329 11.81 -7.21 7.15
N ALA A 330 12.94 -7.34 6.45
CA ALA A 330 14.06 -6.40 6.55
C ALA A 330 13.69 -5.01 5.97
N LEU A 331 13.04 -4.97 4.80
CA LEU A 331 12.62 -3.72 4.16
C LEU A 331 11.57 -2.96 4.99
N SER A 332 10.65 -3.66 5.63
CA SER A 332 9.65 -3.06 6.53
C SER A 332 10.30 -2.42 7.77
N ALA A 333 11.47 -2.91 8.19
CA ALA A 333 12.20 -2.38 9.35
C ALA A 333 13.03 -1.12 9.07
N ILE A 334 13.30 -0.79 7.80
CA ILE A 334 14.23 0.29 7.42
C ILE A 334 13.86 1.64 8.04
N SER A 335 12.56 1.92 8.19
CA SER A 335 12.07 3.17 8.77
C SER A 335 12.18 3.23 10.30
N GLY A 336 12.54 2.14 11.00
CA GLY A 336 12.51 2.05 12.45
C GLY A 336 11.09 2.15 13.06
N ARG A 337 10.04 1.87 12.27
CA ARG A 337 8.64 1.98 12.71
C ARG A 337 7.84 0.76 12.25
N GLY A 338 7.00 0.22 13.16
CA GLY A 338 6.13 -0.93 12.91
C GLY A 338 4.69 -0.54 12.57
N TYR A 339 4.46 0.31 11.57
CA TYR A 339 3.11 0.67 11.18
C TYR A 339 2.39 -0.48 10.47
N GLN A 340 1.11 -0.66 10.80
CA GLN A 340 0.29 -1.79 10.33
C GLN A 340 0.29 -1.95 8.79
N HIS A 341 0.20 -0.87 8.04
CA HIS A 341 0.15 -0.90 6.59
C HIS A 341 1.48 -1.32 5.93
N TYR A 342 2.63 -1.22 6.62
CA TYR A 342 3.92 -1.68 6.08
C TYR A 342 3.95 -3.18 5.79
N PHE A 343 3.14 -3.97 6.53
CA PHE A 343 3.06 -5.41 6.38
C PHE A 343 2.23 -5.86 5.17
N ILE A 344 1.59 -4.93 4.44
CA ILE A 344 0.91 -5.24 3.18
C ILE A 344 1.90 -5.83 2.17
N ASN A 345 3.16 -5.39 2.17
CA ASN A 345 4.21 -5.92 1.30
C ASN A 345 4.55 -7.39 1.58
N TRP A 346 4.19 -7.94 2.75
CA TRP A 346 4.39 -9.37 3.04
C TRP A 346 3.36 -10.28 2.36
N ILE A 347 2.24 -9.72 1.88
CA ILE A 347 1.12 -10.50 1.33
C ILE A 347 1.54 -11.41 0.16
N PRO A 348 2.41 -11.01 -0.79
CA PRO A 348 2.87 -11.94 -1.83
C PRO A 348 3.55 -13.18 -1.26
N ALA A 349 4.46 -13.03 -0.29
CA ALA A 349 5.11 -14.16 0.38
C ALA A 349 4.13 -15.02 1.18
N ILE A 350 3.18 -14.38 1.86
CA ILE A 350 2.13 -15.05 2.66
C ILE A 350 1.21 -15.87 1.75
N VAL A 351 0.77 -15.32 0.63
CA VAL A 351 -0.08 -16.02 -0.35
C VAL A 351 0.63 -17.25 -0.92
N LEU A 352 1.91 -17.11 -1.28
CA LEU A 352 2.72 -18.25 -1.74
C LEU A 352 2.89 -19.31 -0.63
N SER A 353 3.11 -18.87 0.61
CA SER A 353 3.20 -19.79 1.76
C SER A 353 1.90 -20.58 1.97
N TYR A 354 0.73 -19.97 1.75
CA TYR A 354 -0.53 -20.71 1.79
C TYR A 354 -0.63 -21.78 0.69
N GLY A 355 -0.11 -21.50 -0.51
CA GLY A 355 0.00 -22.51 -1.56
C GLY A 355 0.78 -23.73 -1.10
N PHE A 356 1.95 -23.55 -0.50
CA PHE A 356 2.77 -24.62 0.08
C PHE A 356 2.06 -25.34 1.23
N PHE A 357 1.35 -24.61 2.10
CA PHE A 357 0.58 -25.20 3.19
C PHE A 357 -0.49 -26.17 2.68
N PHE A 358 -1.30 -25.73 1.74
CA PHE A 358 -2.40 -26.56 1.22
C PHE A 358 -1.89 -27.74 0.42
N GLU A 359 -0.78 -27.60 -0.32
CA GLU A 359 -0.16 -28.74 -1.00
C GLU A 359 0.40 -29.77 0.01
N PHE A 360 1.11 -29.29 1.04
CA PHE A 360 1.61 -30.16 2.12
C PHE A 360 0.47 -30.87 2.85
N ALA A 361 -0.58 -30.15 3.20
CA ALA A 361 -1.75 -30.72 3.83
C ALA A 361 -2.40 -31.81 2.98
N LYS A 362 -2.53 -31.56 1.67
CA LYS A 362 -3.08 -32.53 0.71
C LYS A 362 -2.19 -33.77 0.57
N GLU A 363 -0.87 -33.61 0.51
CA GLU A 363 0.06 -34.72 0.30
C GLU A 363 0.26 -35.57 1.55
N TYR A 364 0.30 -34.95 2.75
CA TYR A 364 0.74 -35.62 3.98
C TYR A 364 -0.32 -35.72 5.09
N LEU A 365 -1.29 -34.80 5.14
CA LEU A 365 -2.25 -34.76 6.25
C LEU A 365 -3.64 -35.30 5.88
N LEU A 366 -4.02 -35.26 4.60
CA LEU A 366 -5.36 -35.68 4.19
C LEU A 366 -5.33 -37.11 3.60
N SER A 367 -6.13 -38.00 4.15
CA SER A 367 -6.33 -39.34 3.56
C SER A 367 -7.01 -39.24 2.20
N LYS A 368 -6.76 -40.21 1.30
CA LYS A 368 -7.40 -40.25 -0.04
C LYS A 368 -8.93 -40.25 0.04
N ASP A 369 -9.49 -40.88 1.07
CA ASP A 369 -10.95 -40.95 1.29
C ASP A 369 -11.50 -39.62 1.77
N LEU A 370 -10.79 -38.89 2.65
CA LEU A 370 -11.16 -37.56 3.09
C LEU A 370 -11.08 -36.57 1.94
N ILE A 371 -10.05 -36.65 1.07
CA ILE A 371 -9.93 -35.83 -0.15
C ILE A 371 -11.10 -36.09 -1.10
N ARG A 372 -11.55 -37.35 -1.22
CA ARG A 372 -12.68 -37.72 -2.07
C ARG A 372 -14.02 -37.23 -1.50
N LEU A 373 -14.19 -37.24 -0.18
CA LEU A 373 -15.36 -36.69 0.52
C LEU A 373 -15.41 -35.16 0.40
N LEU A 374 -14.28 -34.48 0.55
CA LEU A 374 -14.14 -33.04 0.33
C LEU A 374 -14.39 -32.65 -1.15
N ASN A 375 -14.34 -33.61 -2.07
CA ASN A 375 -14.48 -33.38 -3.50
C ASN A 375 -15.88 -33.02 -3.99
N THR A 376 -16.96 -33.45 -3.32
CA THR A 376 -18.32 -33.32 -3.86
C THR A 376 -19.29 -32.53 -2.98
N LYS A 377 -19.32 -32.72 -1.69
CA LYS A 377 -20.29 -32.06 -0.80
C LYS A 377 -19.65 -30.97 0.08
N ALA A 378 -18.45 -31.20 0.64
CA ALA A 378 -17.80 -30.22 1.50
C ALA A 378 -17.27 -29.03 0.71
N LYS A 379 -16.97 -29.18 -0.58
CA LYS A 379 -16.61 -28.08 -1.50
C LYS A 379 -17.76 -27.08 -1.59
N LEU A 380 -18.96 -27.57 -1.81
CA LEU A 380 -20.17 -26.74 -1.82
C LEU A 380 -20.43 -26.11 -0.43
N CYS A 381 -20.37 -26.92 0.64
CA CYS A 381 -20.60 -26.44 2.00
C CYS A 381 -19.54 -25.40 2.45
N ALA A 382 -18.25 -25.64 2.20
CA ALA A 382 -17.19 -24.68 2.52
C ALA A 382 -17.33 -23.38 1.71
N THR A 383 -17.61 -23.47 0.41
CA THR A 383 -17.86 -22.30 -0.43
C THR A 383 -19.13 -21.58 0.01
N CYS A 384 -20.22 -22.29 0.28
CA CYS A 384 -21.44 -21.71 0.82
C CYS A 384 -21.22 -21.09 2.20
N PHE A 385 -20.46 -21.73 3.09
CA PHE A 385 -20.14 -21.18 4.41
C PHE A 385 -19.33 -19.89 4.30
N VAL A 386 -18.26 -19.88 3.48
CA VAL A 386 -17.45 -18.67 3.24
C VAL A 386 -18.29 -17.57 2.58
N LEU A 387 -19.12 -17.90 1.60
CA LEU A 387 -20.03 -16.96 0.96
C LEU A 387 -21.07 -16.41 1.96
N VAL A 388 -21.76 -17.26 2.70
CA VAL A 388 -22.76 -16.86 3.70
C VAL A 388 -22.10 -16.04 4.81
N PHE A 389 -20.98 -16.48 5.36
CA PHE A 389 -20.25 -15.73 6.39
C PHE A 389 -19.75 -14.38 5.86
N THR A 390 -19.19 -14.34 4.65
CA THR A 390 -18.71 -13.10 4.05
C THR A 390 -19.87 -12.17 3.70
N ILE A 391 -20.95 -12.69 3.12
CA ILE A 391 -22.17 -11.93 2.83
C ILE A 391 -22.78 -11.38 4.11
N THR A 392 -22.98 -12.20 5.13
CA THR A 392 -23.58 -11.75 6.40
C THR A 392 -22.71 -10.77 7.15
N SER A 393 -21.39 -10.97 7.17
CA SER A 393 -20.43 -10.04 7.82
C SER A 393 -20.26 -8.73 7.06
N GLN A 394 -20.57 -8.68 5.75
CA GLN A 394 -20.39 -7.52 4.88
C GLN A 394 -21.69 -7.03 4.21
N TRP A 395 -22.84 -7.52 4.67
CA TRP A 395 -24.13 -7.20 4.04
C TRP A 395 -24.38 -5.70 3.87
N GLY A 396 -24.04 -4.92 4.89
CA GLY A 396 -24.12 -3.46 4.85
C GLY A 396 -23.25 -2.85 3.75
N ASN A 397 -22.03 -3.33 3.59
CA ASN A 397 -21.08 -2.83 2.58
C ASN A 397 -21.43 -3.27 1.16
N LEU A 398 -21.98 -4.48 0.98
CA LEU A 398 -22.42 -4.98 -0.32
C LEU A 398 -23.61 -4.22 -0.87
N LEU A 399 -24.59 -3.91 0.00
CA LEU A 399 -25.79 -3.17 -0.40
C LEU A 399 -25.57 -1.67 -0.48
N LEU A 400 -24.48 -1.17 0.08
CA LEU A 400 -24.25 0.25 0.21
C LEU A 400 -24.17 0.99 -1.13
N PRO A 401 -23.41 0.55 -2.15
CA PRO A 401 -23.42 1.22 -3.45
C PRO A 401 -24.81 1.31 -4.05
N VAL A 402 -25.63 0.26 -3.90
CA VAL A 402 -27.02 0.23 -4.38
C VAL A 402 -27.88 1.21 -3.59
N LYS A 403 -27.75 1.23 -2.25
CA LYS A 403 -28.48 2.19 -1.39
C LYS A 403 -28.10 3.63 -1.68
N VAL A 404 -26.81 3.89 -1.90
CA VAL A 404 -26.31 5.23 -2.22
C VAL A 404 -26.84 5.67 -3.58
N LEU A 405 -26.75 4.82 -4.62
CA LEU A 405 -27.31 5.11 -5.94
C LEU A 405 -28.83 5.35 -5.87
N TYR A 406 -29.57 4.47 -5.19
CA TYR A 406 -31.02 4.63 -5.00
C TYR A 406 -31.36 5.96 -4.31
N LYS A 407 -30.66 6.31 -3.22
CA LYS A 407 -30.89 7.57 -2.50
C LYS A 407 -30.50 8.79 -3.33
N SER A 408 -29.46 8.72 -4.16
CA SER A 408 -29.06 9.83 -5.03
C SER A 408 -30.10 10.13 -6.12
N ILE A 409 -30.78 9.10 -6.60
CA ILE A 409 -31.85 9.25 -7.60
C ILE A 409 -33.09 9.89 -6.95
N ILE A 410 -33.46 9.48 -5.73
CA ILE A 410 -34.66 9.96 -5.04
C ILE A 410 -34.43 11.34 -4.39
N ASN A 411 -33.23 11.59 -3.85
CA ASN A 411 -32.88 12.85 -3.19
C ASN A 411 -31.60 13.44 -3.82
N PRO A 412 -31.67 14.23 -4.89
CA PRO A 412 -30.49 14.81 -5.55
C PRO A 412 -29.60 15.69 -4.66
N GLY A 413 -30.13 16.18 -3.52
CA GLY A 413 -29.38 16.97 -2.53
C GLY A 413 -28.79 16.16 -1.37
N LEU A 414 -28.85 14.80 -1.42
CA LEU A 414 -28.34 13.97 -0.33
C LEU A 414 -26.81 13.99 -0.32
N GLN A 415 -26.25 14.20 0.87
CA GLN A 415 -24.82 14.06 1.10
C GLN A 415 -24.38 12.61 0.85
N MET A 416 -23.56 12.41 -0.17
CA MET A 416 -23.09 11.10 -0.64
C MET A 416 -21.80 10.64 0.03
N GLU A 417 -21.16 11.51 0.79
CA GLU A 417 -19.90 11.27 1.46
C GLU A 417 -19.98 11.71 2.92
N TYR A 418 -19.25 10.99 3.78
CA TYR A 418 -19.12 11.37 5.18
C TYR A 418 -18.40 12.72 5.30
N LYS A 419 -18.92 13.57 6.15
CA LYS A 419 -18.35 14.86 6.54
C LYS A 419 -18.32 14.95 8.06
N SER A 420 -17.16 15.26 8.64
CA SER A 420 -17.02 15.46 10.09
C SER A 420 -17.67 16.78 10.52
N ARG A 421 -17.96 16.90 11.80
CA ARG A 421 -18.50 18.15 12.37
C ARG A 421 -17.51 19.30 12.23
N THR A 422 -16.22 19.00 12.39
CA THR A 422 -15.13 19.96 12.16
C THR A 422 -15.14 20.50 10.74
N ALA A 423 -15.27 19.62 9.73
CA ALA A 423 -15.34 20.04 8.33
C ALA A 423 -16.59 20.88 8.03
N SER A 424 -17.75 20.51 8.61
CA SER A 424 -18.99 21.27 8.48
C SER A 424 -18.87 22.66 9.11
N TYR A 425 -18.29 22.76 10.31
CA TYR A 425 -18.04 24.03 10.96
C TYR A 425 -17.16 24.97 10.13
N ILE A 426 -16.09 24.42 9.54
CA ILE A 426 -15.19 25.21 8.66
C ILE A 426 -15.98 25.74 7.45
N GLU A 427 -16.75 24.89 6.80
CA GLU A 427 -17.53 25.26 5.61
C GLU A 427 -18.54 26.38 5.92
N GLU A 428 -19.23 26.30 7.06
CA GLU A 428 -20.22 27.29 7.51
C GLU A 428 -19.59 28.64 7.92
N ASN A 429 -18.31 28.65 8.35
CA ASN A 429 -17.62 29.82 8.90
C ASN A 429 -16.51 30.38 8.01
N THR A 430 -16.36 29.89 6.78
CA THR A 430 -15.36 30.36 5.81
C THR A 430 -15.94 30.41 4.39
N ASN A 431 -15.37 31.25 3.53
CA ASN A 431 -15.69 31.28 2.09
C ASN A 431 -14.91 30.17 1.35
N VAL A 432 -15.34 29.85 0.12
CA VAL A 432 -14.70 28.82 -0.71
C VAL A 432 -13.23 29.14 -1.02
N ASP A 433 -12.91 30.41 -1.19
CA ASP A 433 -11.57 30.88 -1.52
C ASP A 433 -10.66 31.08 -0.29
N ASP A 434 -11.22 30.95 0.92
CA ASP A 434 -10.47 31.10 2.16
C ASP A 434 -9.50 29.94 2.35
N LYS A 435 -8.27 30.23 2.74
CA LYS A 435 -7.28 29.23 3.11
C LYS A 435 -7.47 28.80 4.56
N VAL A 436 -7.49 27.49 4.79
CA VAL A 436 -7.59 26.87 6.11
C VAL A 436 -6.39 25.97 6.32
N LEU A 437 -5.62 26.22 7.37
CA LEU A 437 -4.46 25.41 7.74
C LEU A 437 -4.87 24.36 8.77
N VAL A 438 -4.61 23.10 8.49
CA VAL A 438 -4.80 22.00 9.45
C VAL A 438 -3.43 21.51 9.92
N ILE A 439 -3.16 21.67 11.21
CA ILE A 439 -1.95 21.19 11.87
C ILE A 439 -2.23 19.79 12.41
N GLY A 440 -1.26 18.89 12.31
CA GLY A 440 -1.40 17.54 12.86
C GLY A 440 -1.63 16.45 11.81
N GLY A 441 -1.44 16.78 10.54
CA GLY A 441 -1.49 15.80 9.46
C GLY A 441 -2.90 15.33 9.11
N GLN A 442 -3.93 16.11 9.45
CA GLN A 442 -5.35 15.77 9.21
C GLN A 442 -5.92 16.51 7.99
N ALA A 443 -5.18 16.51 6.86
CA ALA A 443 -5.62 17.17 5.63
C ALA A 443 -6.93 16.61 5.04
N GLY A 444 -7.42 15.47 5.52
CA GLY A 444 -8.77 14.99 5.27
C GLY A 444 -9.86 16.00 5.67
N ILE A 445 -9.59 16.87 6.65
CA ILE A 445 -10.51 17.97 7.03
C ILE A 445 -10.62 19.00 5.90
N ASN A 446 -9.48 19.42 5.31
CA ASN A 446 -9.46 20.29 4.14
C ASN A 446 -10.22 19.67 2.96
N LEU A 447 -10.02 18.37 2.74
CA LEU A 447 -10.72 17.62 1.70
C LEU A 447 -12.22 17.64 1.91
N MET A 448 -12.69 17.35 3.14
CA MET A 448 -14.12 17.26 3.47
C MET A 448 -14.82 18.63 3.53
N SER A 449 -14.11 19.69 3.95
CA SER A 449 -14.62 21.07 3.97
C SER A 449 -14.48 21.78 2.62
N ASP A 450 -13.82 21.16 1.65
CA ASP A 450 -13.48 21.73 0.36
C ASP A 450 -12.76 23.10 0.45
N ARG A 451 -11.84 23.19 1.41
CA ARG A 451 -11.01 24.38 1.62
C ARG A 451 -9.56 24.09 1.28
N ALA A 452 -8.95 24.98 0.49
CA ALA A 452 -7.53 24.90 0.19
C ALA A 452 -6.69 25.18 1.45
N SER A 453 -5.53 24.55 1.53
CA SER A 453 -4.52 24.90 2.54
C SER A 453 -3.58 25.99 2.00
N MET A 454 -2.76 26.58 2.87
CA MET A 454 -1.66 27.42 2.42
C MET A 454 -0.68 26.61 1.58
N ASP A 455 -0.01 27.26 0.63
CA ASP A 455 1.02 26.63 -0.17
C ASP A 455 2.22 26.24 0.70
N GLY A 456 2.86 25.12 0.37
CA GLY A 456 3.94 24.55 1.19
C GLY A 456 3.46 24.02 2.54
N SER A 457 2.16 23.73 2.70
CA SER A 457 1.64 23.05 3.87
C SER A 457 2.22 21.65 3.95
N LEU A 458 2.85 21.36 5.07
CA LEU A 458 3.58 20.14 5.31
C LEU A 458 2.72 19.19 6.12
N PHE A 459 2.74 17.92 5.75
CA PHE A 459 2.06 16.88 6.48
C PHE A 459 2.64 16.71 7.90
N TYR A 460 3.98 16.82 8.05
CA TYR A 460 4.72 16.71 9.31
C TYR A 460 5.89 17.69 9.41
N PRO A 461 5.67 19.00 9.46
CA PRO A 461 6.81 19.93 9.40
C PRO A 461 7.58 20.03 10.71
N LEU A 462 6.89 19.74 11.82
CA LEU A 462 7.27 20.38 13.07
C LEU A 462 8.21 19.52 13.94
N ILE A 463 8.56 18.30 13.51
CA ILE A 463 9.28 17.32 14.35
C ILE A 463 10.60 16.82 13.73
N ASN A 464 11.01 17.29 12.57
CA ASN A 464 12.23 16.85 11.93
C ASN A 464 13.34 17.88 12.06
N ASN A 465 14.41 17.51 12.79
CA ASN A 465 15.57 18.37 13.07
C ASN A 465 16.72 18.18 12.05
N SER A 466 16.52 17.41 10.98
CA SER A 466 17.49 17.32 9.90
C SER A 466 17.67 18.68 9.19
N SER A 467 18.77 18.83 8.46
CA SER A 467 19.03 20.06 7.69
C SER A 467 17.90 20.41 6.71
N ILE A 468 17.32 19.38 6.06
CA ILE A 468 16.16 19.54 5.19
C ILE A 468 14.91 19.88 6.02
N GLY A 469 14.70 19.21 7.14
CA GLY A 469 13.59 19.48 8.05
C GLY A 469 13.60 20.92 8.57
N MET A 470 14.74 21.41 9.04
CA MET A 470 14.88 22.80 9.50
C MET A 470 14.62 23.82 8.39
N LYS A 471 15.08 23.57 7.15
CA LYS A 471 14.78 24.40 5.99
C LYS A 471 13.27 24.47 5.73
N LEU A 472 12.60 23.31 5.73
CA LEU A 472 11.16 23.21 5.51
C LEU A 472 10.35 23.92 6.60
N GLN A 473 10.77 23.84 7.86
CA GLN A 473 10.14 24.55 8.97
C GLN A 473 10.23 26.06 8.80
N LYS A 474 11.37 26.57 8.34
CA LYS A 474 11.55 27.98 8.04
C LYS A 474 10.65 28.43 6.88
N GLU A 475 10.65 27.69 5.77
CA GLU A 475 9.75 27.94 4.64
C GLU A 475 8.26 27.91 5.07
N TYR A 476 7.90 27.01 5.96
CA TYR A 476 6.55 26.90 6.51
C TYR A 476 6.14 28.16 7.29
N LEU A 477 7.00 28.65 8.18
CA LEU A 477 6.74 29.87 8.97
C LEU A 477 6.62 31.10 8.06
N GLU A 478 7.47 31.22 7.04
CA GLU A 478 7.41 32.31 6.06
C GLU A 478 6.10 32.27 5.24
N ASN A 479 5.68 31.07 4.80
CA ASN A 479 4.40 30.87 4.12
C ASN A 479 3.22 31.21 5.02
N LEU A 480 3.26 30.83 6.29
CA LEU A 480 2.21 31.16 7.26
C LEU A 480 2.08 32.69 7.45
N LYS A 481 3.20 33.39 7.60
CA LYS A 481 3.25 34.86 7.77
C LYS A 481 2.75 35.62 6.54
N THR A 482 3.02 35.09 5.35
CA THR A 482 2.66 35.74 4.08
C THR A 482 1.23 35.43 3.65
N GLN A 483 0.80 34.16 3.77
CA GLN A 483 -0.49 33.73 3.26
C GLN A 483 -1.63 33.91 4.25
N LYS A 484 -1.32 33.96 5.55
CA LYS A 484 -2.26 34.25 6.66
C LYS A 484 -3.60 33.52 6.52
N PRO A 485 -3.64 32.17 6.65
CA PRO A 485 -4.89 31.42 6.60
C PRO A 485 -5.93 32.06 7.52
N VAL A 486 -7.18 32.15 7.08
CA VAL A 486 -8.26 32.76 7.89
C VAL A 486 -8.57 31.93 9.14
N MET A 487 -8.29 30.62 9.05
CA MET A 487 -8.57 29.66 10.13
C MET A 487 -7.43 28.64 10.22
N ILE A 488 -7.08 28.30 11.46
CA ILE A 488 -6.11 27.23 11.77
C ILE A 488 -6.81 26.21 12.66
N ILE A 489 -6.67 24.94 12.27
CA ILE A 489 -7.24 23.80 13.00
C ILE A 489 -6.07 23.07 13.67
N ASP A 490 -6.05 23.06 14.98
CA ASP A 490 -5.04 22.37 15.78
C ASP A 490 -5.54 20.99 16.21
N GLY A 491 -4.90 19.97 15.69
CA GLY A 491 -5.20 18.56 15.98
C GLY A 491 -4.28 17.94 17.03
N PHE A 492 -3.62 18.72 17.90
CA PHE A 492 -2.67 18.18 18.87
C PHE A 492 -3.29 17.18 19.83
N ALA A 493 -4.54 17.37 20.21
CA ALA A 493 -5.25 16.49 21.13
C ALA A 493 -5.39 15.05 20.61
N ILE A 494 -5.37 14.86 19.29
CA ILE A 494 -5.45 13.54 18.65
C ILE A 494 -4.16 12.75 18.84
N TYR A 495 -3.00 13.44 18.84
CA TYR A 495 -1.67 12.83 18.97
C TYR A 495 -0.78 13.63 19.93
N PRO A 496 -1.17 13.78 21.21
CA PRO A 496 -0.51 14.67 22.16
C PRO A 496 0.95 14.29 22.48
N TRP A 497 1.32 13.03 22.19
CA TRP A 497 2.69 12.52 22.37
C TRP A 497 3.61 12.77 21.15
N ILE A 498 3.07 13.28 20.04
CA ILE A 498 3.84 13.55 18.81
C ILE A 498 3.71 15.02 18.41
N LEU A 499 2.54 15.62 18.62
CA LEU A 499 2.22 16.95 18.13
C LEU A 499 2.29 17.98 19.25
N PRO A 500 3.04 19.08 19.07
CA PRO A 500 3.09 20.15 20.04
C PRO A 500 1.84 21.04 19.92
N ALA A 501 1.23 21.38 21.05
CA ALA A 501 0.06 22.24 21.10
C ALA A 501 0.37 23.68 20.68
N VAL A 502 -0.59 24.34 20.04
CA VAL A 502 -0.55 25.79 19.78
C VAL A 502 -0.58 26.57 21.11
N ASN A 503 -1.45 26.16 22.06
CA ASN A 503 -1.51 26.79 23.38
C ASN A 503 -0.21 26.52 24.16
N PRO A 504 0.53 27.58 24.60
CA PRO A 504 1.81 27.43 25.30
C PRO A 504 1.70 26.70 26.65
N GLU A 505 0.59 26.87 27.38
CA GLU A 505 0.38 26.21 28.68
C GLU A 505 0.23 24.71 28.54
N TYR A 506 -0.52 24.24 27.53
CA TYR A 506 -0.63 22.81 27.20
C TYR A 506 0.68 22.27 26.66
N ARG A 507 1.33 23.04 25.76
CA ARG A 507 2.63 22.65 25.18
C ARG A 507 3.69 22.45 26.25
N ALA A 508 3.77 23.31 27.26
CA ALA A 508 4.73 23.19 28.35
C ALA A 508 4.58 21.93 29.21
N GLN A 509 3.39 21.33 29.22
CA GLN A 509 3.10 20.08 29.94
C GLN A 509 3.42 18.82 29.09
N GLN A 510 3.70 18.96 27.80
CA GLN A 510 4.00 17.85 26.92
C GLN A 510 5.48 17.45 27.02
N GLU A 511 5.78 16.16 27.10
CA GLU A 511 7.18 15.66 27.08
C GLU A 511 7.93 16.07 25.81
N ILE A 512 7.24 16.18 24.69
CA ILE A 512 7.80 16.62 23.41
C ILE A 512 8.31 18.06 23.43
N ALA A 513 7.85 18.91 24.34
CA ALA A 513 8.21 20.33 24.38
C ALA A 513 9.72 20.56 24.57
N THR A 514 10.41 19.64 25.25
CA THR A 514 11.84 19.73 25.52
C THR A 514 12.73 19.42 24.31
N SER A 515 12.19 18.74 23.30
CA SER A 515 12.91 18.29 22.10
C SER A 515 12.54 19.07 20.84
N LEU A 516 11.65 20.07 20.94
CA LEU A 516 11.19 20.84 19.79
C LEU A 516 12.30 21.73 19.24
N ALA A 517 12.45 21.75 17.91
CA ALA A 517 13.31 22.69 17.23
C ALA A 517 12.85 24.13 17.47
N GLN A 518 13.80 25.07 17.49
CA GLN A 518 13.53 26.50 17.66
C GLN A 518 12.47 27.01 16.68
N ASN A 519 12.60 26.69 15.41
CA ASN A 519 11.66 27.13 14.35
C ASN A 519 10.23 26.65 14.57
N THR A 520 10.06 25.46 15.18
CA THR A 520 8.75 24.92 15.55
C THR A 520 8.09 25.79 16.62
N ASN A 521 8.84 26.12 17.67
CA ASN A 521 8.35 26.98 18.73
C ASN A 521 8.00 28.39 18.22
N GLU A 522 8.81 28.95 17.34
CA GLU A 522 8.53 30.24 16.68
C GLU A 522 7.22 30.19 15.87
N THR A 523 6.98 29.10 15.14
CA THR A 523 5.75 28.91 14.36
C THR A 523 4.52 28.85 15.26
N LEU A 524 4.57 28.05 16.34
CA LEU A 524 3.45 27.90 17.27
C LEU A 524 3.19 29.19 18.06
N ASN A 525 4.24 29.92 18.46
CA ASN A 525 4.11 31.20 19.12
C ASN A 525 3.51 32.25 18.17
N TYR A 526 3.96 32.29 16.91
CA TYR A 526 3.34 33.17 15.89
C TYR A 526 1.84 32.91 15.74
N ILE A 527 1.42 31.64 15.72
CA ILE A 527 0.00 31.30 15.68
C ILE A 527 -0.71 31.79 16.92
N TRP A 528 -0.20 31.53 18.12
CA TRP A 528 -0.79 31.97 19.37
C TRP A 528 -0.93 33.50 19.48
N GLU A 529 0.05 34.25 19.02
CA GLU A 529 0.06 35.70 19.04
C GLU A 529 -0.91 36.33 18.03
N ASN A 530 -1.06 35.73 16.85
CA ASN A 530 -1.79 36.32 15.73
C ASN A 530 -3.18 35.72 15.50
N TYR A 531 -3.52 34.65 16.18
CA TYR A 531 -4.81 33.98 16.08
C TYR A 531 -5.43 33.86 17.48
N TYR A 532 -6.76 33.77 17.55
CA TYR A 532 -7.49 33.54 18.80
C TYR A 532 -8.38 32.30 18.68
N LEU A 533 -8.53 31.57 19.78
CA LEU A 533 -9.39 30.40 19.85
C LEU A 533 -10.85 30.84 19.71
N VAL A 534 -11.57 30.25 18.75
CA VAL A 534 -12.99 30.56 18.50
C VAL A 534 -13.91 29.40 18.86
N HIS A 535 -13.42 28.16 18.76
CA HIS A 535 -14.27 26.99 18.98
C HIS A 535 -13.41 25.75 19.22
N GLU A 536 -14.01 24.78 19.92
CA GLU A 536 -13.48 23.42 20.05
C GLU A 536 -14.56 22.45 19.58
N VAL A 537 -14.26 21.60 18.63
CA VAL A 537 -15.18 20.62 18.07
C VAL A 537 -14.46 19.31 17.80
N GLU A 538 -15.08 18.21 18.20
CA GLU A 538 -14.43 16.91 18.24
C GLU A 538 -13.12 17.05 19.07
N ASP A 539 -11.99 16.59 18.58
CA ASP A 539 -10.68 16.73 19.26
C ASP A 539 -9.83 17.85 18.65
N TYR A 540 -10.46 18.89 18.06
CA TYR A 540 -9.78 20.00 17.38
C TYR A 540 -10.05 21.34 18.06
N SER A 541 -8.98 22.12 18.28
CA SER A 541 -9.06 23.52 18.66
C SER A 541 -8.97 24.40 17.40
N ILE A 542 -9.96 25.25 17.22
CA ILE A 542 -10.11 26.09 16.02
C ILE A 542 -9.73 27.53 16.36
N TYR A 543 -8.75 28.02 15.64
CA TYR A 543 -8.24 29.39 15.79
C TYR A 543 -8.58 30.22 14.55
N ARG A 544 -8.91 31.49 14.75
CA ARG A 544 -9.18 32.46 13.71
C ARG A 544 -8.19 33.61 13.77
N ILE A 545 -7.83 34.18 12.61
CA ILE A 545 -6.89 35.28 12.50
C ILE A 545 -7.43 36.53 13.24
N LYS A 546 -6.59 37.19 14.02
CA LYS A 546 -6.90 38.50 14.63
C LYS A 546 -7.00 39.54 13.51
N LYS A 547 -8.03 40.38 13.56
CA LYS A 547 -8.22 41.49 12.58
C LYS A 547 -7.20 42.59 12.80
#